data_5c63432dbdc3cdc1cf64f4c39c1b60ff
#
_entry.id   5c63432dbdc3cdc1cf64f4c39c1b60ff
#
_cell.length_a   1.000
_cell.length_b   1.000
_cell.length_c   1.000
_cell.angle_alpha   90.00
_cell.angle_beta   90.00
_cell.angle_gamma   90.00
#
_symmetry.space_group_name_H-M   'P 1'
#
loop_
_entity.id
_entity.type
_entity.pdbx_description
1 polymer ?
#
loop_
_entity_poly.entity_id
_entity_poly.type
_entity_poly.pdbx_seq_one_letter_code
_entity_poly.pdbx_strand_id
1 'polypeptide(L)'
;MSRKIYDFDEPISRVGQNSAKWGEEYIGSGSDMLLPFWVADTDFRAPDEVNEALRVCVDHGIYGYVRPSASCLQAAASWQQRRHGFQAKPEWITVTPGIDCAMATAVQAFTEPGDKILINTPIYDPFFGVIEKNDRVTVDSPMVLTNGRYEFDWADF
;
A
#
# COMPACT_ATOMS: atom_id res chain seq x y z
N MET A 1 -31.59 6.63 2.65
CA MET A 1 -30.58 7.47 1.97
C MET A 1 -30.28 6.83 0.63
N SER A 2 -30.43 7.53 -0.48
CA SER A 2 -30.04 7.01 -1.80
C SER A 2 -28.52 6.80 -1.82
N ARG A 3 -28.08 5.64 -2.31
CA ARG A 3 -26.65 5.35 -2.47
C ARG A 3 -26.09 6.31 -3.52
N LYS A 4 -25.06 7.08 -3.19
CA LYS A 4 -24.37 7.94 -4.14
C LYS A 4 -23.72 7.08 -5.22
N ILE A 5 -23.93 7.43 -6.48
CA ILE A 5 -23.29 6.79 -7.64
C ILE A 5 -22.09 7.66 -8.01
N TYR A 6 -20.92 7.04 -8.07
CA TYR A 6 -19.68 7.68 -8.55
C TYR A 6 -19.49 7.34 -10.03
N ASP A 7 -19.03 8.31 -10.79
CA ASP A 7 -18.65 8.12 -12.18
C ASP A 7 -17.19 7.61 -12.26
N PHE A 8 -17.03 6.34 -12.58
CA PHE A 8 -15.73 5.71 -12.78
C PHE A 8 -15.24 5.77 -14.23
N ASP A 9 -16.06 6.28 -15.14
CA ASP A 9 -15.73 6.43 -16.54
C ASP A 9 -15.26 7.87 -16.86
N GLU A 10 -15.31 8.79 -15.89
CA GLU A 10 -14.82 10.16 -16.06
C GLU A 10 -13.31 10.15 -16.33
N PRO A 11 -12.84 10.63 -17.50
CA PRO A 11 -11.41 10.71 -17.80
C PRO A 11 -10.77 11.86 -17.00
N ILE A 12 -9.87 11.53 -16.09
CA ILE A 12 -9.17 12.52 -15.26
C ILE A 12 -7.69 12.51 -15.62
N SER A 13 -7.20 13.59 -16.24
CA SER A 13 -5.78 13.71 -16.55
C SER A 13 -4.98 13.99 -15.28
N ARG A 14 -3.90 13.25 -15.09
CA ARG A 14 -2.90 13.44 -14.03
C ARG A 14 -1.53 13.86 -14.56
N VAL A 15 -1.43 14.09 -15.87
CA VAL A 15 -0.23 14.59 -16.53
C VAL A 15 0.05 16.02 -16.02
N GLY A 16 1.30 16.33 -15.72
CA GLY A 16 1.72 17.64 -15.21
C GLY A 16 1.41 17.91 -13.73
N GLN A 17 0.97 16.90 -12.97
CA GLN A 17 0.65 17.01 -11.54
C GLN A 17 1.72 16.41 -10.60
N ASN A 18 2.96 16.29 -11.05
CA ASN A 18 4.06 15.64 -10.32
C ASN A 18 3.72 14.21 -9.87
N SER A 19 2.93 13.51 -10.65
CA SER A 19 2.55 12.11 -10.38
C SER A 19 3.71 11.19 -10.75
N ALA A 20 4.15 10.35 -9.82
CA ALA A 20 5.14 9.31 -10.11
C ALA A 20 4.65 8.29 -11.15
N LYS A 21 3.33 8.12 -11.29
CA LYS A 21 2.71 7.22 -12.26
C LYS A 21 2.61 7.86 -13.64
N TRP A 22 2.27 9.16 -13.70
CA TRP A 22 1.97 9.91 -14.92
C TRP A 22 3.06 10.94 -15.26
N GLY A 23 4.29 10.77 -14.77
CA GLY A 23 5.43 11.61 -15.14
C GLY A 23 5.78 11.42 -16.63
N GLU A 24 5.93 12.52 -17.36
CA GLU A 24 6.25 12.47 -18.81
C GLU A 24 7.55 11.72 -19.09
N GLU A 25 8.48 11.73 -18.14
CA GLU A 25 9.74 10.99 -18.21
C GLU A 25 9.56 9.47 -18.32
N TYR A 26 8.41 8.94 -17.88
CA TYR A 26 8.10 7.51 -17.93
C TYR A 26 7.12 7.14 -19.03
N ILE A 27 6.14 7.99 -19.27
CA ILE A 27 5.05 7.69 -20.21
C ILE A 27 5.27 8.26 -21.60
N GLY A 28 6.23 9.19 -21.77
CA GLY A 28 6.39 9.94 -23.00
C GLY A 28 5.31 11.02 -23.16
N SER A 29 5.24 11.62 -24.33
CA SER A 29 4.30 12.69 -24.64
C SER A 29 3.69 12.54 -26.05
N GLY A 30 2.56 13.19 -26.26
CA GLY A 30 1.89 13.18 -27.58
C GLY A 30 1.27 11.83 -27.94
N SER A 31 1.35 11.45 -29.24
CA SER A 31 0.72 10.24 -29.76
C SER A 31 1.37 8.93 -29.29
N ASP A 32 2.59 9.00 -28.82
CA ASP A 32 3.39 7.84 -28.41
C ASP A 32 3.35 7.61 -26.89
N MET A 33 2.43 8.27 -26.21
CA MET A 33 2.27 8.15 -24.76
C MET A 33 1.89 6.72 -24.35
N LEU A 34 2.67 6.18 -23.41
CA LEU A 34 2.43 4.86 -22.83
C LEU A 34 1.39 4.93 -21.70
N LEU A 35 0.61 3.86 -21.54
CA LEU A 35 -0.28 3.72 -20.38
C LEU A 35 0.51 3.19 -19.20
N PRO A 36 0.50 3.88 -18.05
CA PRO A 36 1.26 3.47 -16.88
C PRO A 36 0.54 2.38 -16.08
N PHE A 37 1.23 1.27 -15.81
CA PHE A 37 0.73 0.15 -15.01
C PHE A 37 1.67 -0.25 -13.86
N TRP A 38 2.72 0.51 -13.59
CA TRP A 38 3.76 0.16 -12.60
C TRP A 38 3.50 0.69 -11.19
N VAL A 39 2.63 1.68 -11.01
CA VAL A 39 2.26 2.21 -9.70
C VAL A 39 0.82 1.85 -9.39
N ALA A 40 0.59 1.24 -8.24
CA ALA A 40 -0.72 0.76 -7.81
C ALA A 40 -1.58 1.86 -7.15
N ASP A 41 -1.44 3.11 -7.55
CA ASP A 41 -2.36 4.18 -7.16
C ASP A 41 -3.58 4.21 -8.10
N THR A 42 -4.72 4.62 -7.58
CA THR A 42 -5.95 4.71 -8.37
C THR A 42 -6.03 6.01 -9.17
N ASP A 43 -6.60 5.94 -10.36
CA ASP A 43 -6.88 7.12 -11.20
C ASP A 43 -8.31 7.65 -11.02
N PHE A 44 -9.09 7.07 -10.11
CA PHE A 44 -10.43 7.53 -9.77
C PHE A 44 -10.40 8.63 -8.70
N ARG A 45 -11.39 9.51 -8.72
CA ARG A 45 -11.59 10.49 -7.64
C ARG A 45 -11.82 9.78 -6.31
N ALA A 46 -11.23 10.32 -5.25
CA ALA A 46 -11.58 9.91 -3.91
C ALA A 46 -13.07 10.20 -3.62
N PRO A 47 -13.74 9.38 -2.80
CA PRO A 47 -15.09 9.68 -2.34
C PRO A 47 -15.21 11.07 -1.73
N ASP A 48 -16.38 11.73 -1.92
CA ASP A 48 -16.58 13.08 -1.39
C ASP A 48 -16.45 13.14 0.13
N GLU A 49 -16.84 12.07 0.82
CA GLU A 49 -16.71 11.95 2.27
C GLU A 49 -15.24 12.04 2.73
N VAL A 50 -14.31 11.51 1.94
CA VAL A 50 -12.86 11.62 2.19
C VAL A 50 -12.41 13.05 1.97
N ASN A 51 -12.80 13.66 0.83
CA ASN A 51 -12.44 15.04 0.51
C ASN A 51 -12.99 16.02 1.53
N GLU A 52 -14.21 15.82 2.02
CA GLU A 52 -14.84 16.67 3.04
C GLU A 52 -14.09 16.57 4.38
N ALA A 53 -13.74 15.34 4.82
CA ALA A 53 -12.94 15.15 6.02
C ALA A 53 -11.57 15.87 5.93
N LEU A 54 -10.93 15.84 4.75
CA LEU A 54 -9.69 16.57 4.52
C LEU A 54 -9.89 18.08 4.55
N ARG A 55 -10.99 18.62 3.98
CA ARG A 55 -11.29 20.06 4.02
C ARG A 55 -11.44 20.56 5.45
N VAL A 56 -12.09 19.81 6.33
CA VAL A 56 -12.18 20.17 7.76
C VAL A 56 -10.80 20.37 8.38
N CYS A 57 -9.82 19.52 8.04
CA CYS A 57 -8.46 19.68 8.53
C CYS A 57 -7.76 20.92 7.93
N VAL A 58 -7.97 21.17 6.64
CA VAL A 58 -7.41 22.34 5.93
C VAL A 58 -7.98 23.65 6.48
N ASP A 59 -9.30 23.71 6.68
CA ASP A 59 -9.99 24.89 7.20
C ASP A 59 -9.60 25.19 8.65
N HIS A 60 -9.30 24.18 9.44
CA HIS A 60 -8.76 24.35 10.79
C HIS A 60 -7.37 25.00 10.79
N GLY A 61 -6.51 24.68 9.80
CA GLY A 61 -5.25 25.36 9.51
C GLY A 61 -4.11 25.17 10.51
N ILE A 62 -4.27 24.31 11.52
CA ILE A 62 -3.22 24.02 12.51
C ILE A 62 -2.76 22.56 12.34
N TYR A 63 -1.54 22.40 11.87
CA TYR A 63 -0.94 21.10 11.56
C TYR A 63 0.10 20.75 12.61
N GLY A 64 -0.35 20.05 13.65
CA GLY A 64 0.51 19.63 14.76
C GLY A 64 0.74 18.13 14.77
N TYR A 65 1.40 17.65 15.82
CA TYR A 65 1.52 16.22 16.09
C TYR A 65 0.16 15.63 16.47
N VAL A 66 -0.27 14.61 15.72
CA VAL A 66 -1.54 13.92 15.96
C VAL A 66 -1.29 12.46 16.37
N ARG A 67 -2.24 11.91 17.10
CA ARG A 67 -2.33 10.46 17.37
C ARG A 67 -3.52 9.88 16.61
N PRO A 68 -3.45 8.63 16.17
CA PRO A 68 -4.61 7.95 15.62
C PRO A 68 -5.78 8.02 16.60
N SER A 69 -6.94 8.47 16.14
CA SER A 69 -8.13 8.51 16.97
C SER A 69 -8.66 7.10 17.26
N ALA A 70 -9.39 6.93 18.36
CA ALA A 70 -10.04 5.66 18.66
C ALA A 70 -11.00 5.23 17.52
N SER A 71 -11.67 6.18 16.88
CA SER A 71 -12.56 5.90 15.74
C SER A 71 -11.77 5.42 14.50
N CYS A 72 -10.58 5.93 14.25
CA CYS A 72 -9.70 5.46 13.17
C CYS A 72 -9.28 4.00 13.40
N LEU A 73 -8.78 3.67 14.61
CA LEU A 73 -8.37 2.31 14.95
C LEU A 73 -9.56 1.34 14.92
N GLN A 74 -10.74 1.77 15.41
CA GLN A 74 -11.96 0.97 15.33
C GLN A 74 -12.43 0.76 13.89
N ALA A 75 -12.31 1.75 13.01
CA ALA A 75 -12.64 1.61 11.59
C ALA A 75 -11.75 0.58 10.90
N ALA A 76 -10.43 0.62 11.18
CA ALA A 76 -9.47 -0.35 10.65
C ALA A 76 -9.76 -1.77 11.15
N ALA A 77 -9.99 -1.97 12.45
CA ALA A 77 -10.36 -3.26 13.03
C ALA A 77 -11.68 -3.79 12.44
N SER A 78 -12.68 -2.92 12.32
CA SER A 78 -13.99 -3.29 11.72
C SER A 78 -13.87 -3.66 10.24
N TRP A 79 -12.96 -3.02 9.49
CA TRP A 79 -12.68 -3.39 8.09
C TRP A 79 -12.14 -4.82 8.00
N GLN A 80 -11.15 -5.17 8.82
CA GLN A 80 -10.57 -6.52 8.85
C GLN A 80 -11.65 -7.57 9.15
N GLN A 81 -12.53 -7.30 10.12
CA GLN A 81 -13.63 -8.21 10.43
C GLN A 81 -14.62 -8.36 9.28
N ARG A 82 -15.07 -7.25 8.67
CA ARG A 82 -16.11 -7.28 7.63
C ARG A 82 -15.61 -7.82 6.30
N ARG A 83 -14.36 -7.59 5.95
CA ARG A 83 -13.82 -7.94 4.62
C ARG A 83 -13.04 -9.23 4.60
N HIS A 84 -12.44 -9.60 5.72
CA HIS A 84 -11.51 -10.75 5.81
C HIS A 84 -11.88 -11.75 6.91
N GLY A 85 -12.91 -11.49 7.72
CA GLY A 85 -13.29 -12.36 8.84
C GLY A 85 -12.29 -12.33 10.01
N PHE A 86 -11.26 -11.48 9.94
CA PHE A 86 -10.23 -11.40 10.97
C PHE A 86 -10.66 -10.44 12.10
N GLN A 87 -10.78 -10.97 13.32
CA GLN A 87 -11.19 -10.22 14.52
C GLN A 87 -10.01 -9.46 15.12
N ALA A 88 -9.51 -8.46 14.40
CA ALA A 88 -8.50 -7.57 14.93
C ALA A 88 -9.06 -6.70 16.06
N LYS A 89 -8.25 -6.48 17.09
CA LYS A 89 -8.59 -5.53 18.15
C LYS A 89 -7.92 -4.18 17.89
N PRO A 90 -8.59 -3.04 18.17
CA PRO A 90 -8.01 -1.71 17.96
C PRO A 90 -6.64 -1.53 18.65
N GLU A 91 -6.44 -2.12 19.82
CA GLU A 91 -5.17 -2.05 20.58
C GLU A 91 -4.01 -2.84 19.93
N TRP A 92 -4.29 -3.67 18.93
CA TRP A 92 -3.27 -4.38 18.15
C TRP A 92 -2.77 -3.57 16.96
N ILE A 93 -3.38 -2.41 16.70
CA ILE A 93 -3.10 -1.63 15.50
C ILE A 93 -2.11 -0.52 15.83
N THR A 94 -0.99 -0.53 15.14
CA THR A 94 0.00 0.55 15.14
C THR A 94 0.02 1.22 13.77
N VAL A 95 -0.07 2.55 13.76
CA VAL A 95 0.00 3.34 12.52
C VAL A 95 1.46 3.72 12.27
N THR A 96 1.91 3.49 11.04
CA THR A 96 3.26 3.80 10.56
C THR A 96 3.18 4.69 9.31
N PRO A 97 4.24 5.42 8.97
CA PRO A 97 4.29 6.21 7.72
C PRO A 97 4.52 5.33 6.47
N GLY A 98 3.68 4.32 6.29
CA GLY A 98 3.71 3.39 5.17
C GLY A 98 4.16 1.98 5.55
N ILE A 99 3.88 1.02 4.65
CA ILE A 99 4.13 -0.40 4.87
C ILE A 99 5.63 -0.71 4.89
N ASP A 100 6.43 -0.09 4.04
CA ASP A 100 7.89 -0.33 4.01
C ASP A 100 8.55 0.05 5.35
N CYS A 101 8.10 1.16 5.97
CA CYS A 101 8.54 1.54 7.31
C CYS A 101 8.11 0.52 8.37
N ALA A 102 6.88 0.01 8.29
CA ALA A 102 6.39 -1.04 9.19
C ALA A 102 7.21 -2.32 9.07
N MET A 103 7.49 -2.74 7.84
CA MET A 103 8.30 -3.93 7.56
C MET A 103 9.74 -3.77 8.07
N ALA A 104 10.39 -2.63 7.79
CA ALA A 104 11.74 -2.35 8.27
C ALA A 104 11.79 -2.39 9.81
N THR A 105 10.79 -1.80 10.46
CA THR A 105 10.67 -1.84 11.92
C THR A 105 10.50 -3.27 12.43
N ALA A 106 9.66 -4.09 11.78
CA ALA A 106 9.46 -5.49 12.16
C ALA A 106 10.74 -6.32 11.96
N VAL A 107 11.42 -6.13 10.82
CA VAL A 107 12.73 -6.76 10.56
C VAL A 107 13.72 -6.46 11.67
N GLN A 108 13.85 -5.18 12.06
CA GLN A 108 14.76 -4.79 13.14
C GLN A 108 14.35 -5.30 14.51
N ALA A 109 13.04 -5.39 14.78
CA ALA A 109 12.52 -5.81 16.08
C ALA A 109 12.62 -7.32 16.34
N PHE A 110 12.54 -8.13 15.28
CA PHE A 110 12.42 -9.59 15.39
C PHE A 110 13.63 -10.37 14.90
N THR A 111 14.63 -9.70 14.35
CA THR A 111 15.83 -10.34 13.80
C THR A 111 17.09 -9.55 14.15
N GLU A 112 18.27 -10.18 13.99
CA GLU A 112 19.57 -9.56 14.13
C GLU A 112 20.26 -9.41 12.75
N PRO A 113 21.25 -8.49 12.58
CA PRO A 113 22.06 -8.39 11.38
C PRO A 113 22.66 -9.75 10.98
N GLY A 114 22.51 -10.13 9.72
CA GLY A 114 22.96 -11.41 9.18
C GLY A 114 21.92 -12.53 9.23
N ASP A 115 20.79 -12.32 9.92
CA ASP A 115 19.69 -13.29 9.93
C ASP A 115 19.05 -13.42 8.53
N LYS A 116 18.52 -14.60 8.26
CA LYS A 116 17.86 -14.93 7.01
C LYS A 116 16.38 -14.61 7.09
N ILE A 117 15.86 -13.93 6.06
CA ILE A 117 14.44 -13.63 5.91
C ILE A 117 13.93 -14.31 4.64
N LEU A 118 12.96 -15.20 4.81
CA LEU A 118 12.34 -15.91 3.72
C LEU A 118 11.32 -15.04 3.00
N ILE A 119 11.37 -15.06 1.67
CA ILE A 119 10.36 -14.48 0.78
C ILE A 119 9.95 -15.51 -0.27
N ASN A 120 8.82 -15.27 -0.92
CA ASN A 120 8.33 -16.13 -2.00
C ASN A 120 8.16 -15.29 -3.27
N THR A 121 9.00 -15.52 -4.27
CA THR A 121 8.90 -14.82 -5.56
C THR A 121 7.89 -15.49 -6.50
N PRO A 122 7.23 -14.71 -7.41
CA PRO A 122 7.37 -13.26 -7.60
C PRO A 122 6.74 -12.46 -6.48
N ILE A 123 7.43 -11.40 -6.04
CA ILE A 123 7.01 -10.53 -4.93
C ILE A 123 7.25 -9.07 -5.29
N TYR A 124 6.67 -8.16 -4.52
CA TYR A 124 6.88 -6.73 -4.67
C TYR A 124 8.34 -6.36 -4.41
N ASP A 125 8.99 -5.78 -5.43
CA ASP A 125 10.42 -5.51 -5.45
C ASP A 125 10.98 -4.75 -4.22
N PRO A 126 10.34 -3.71 -3.67
CA PRO A 126 10.83 -3.01 -2.49
C PRO A 126 11.09 -3.89 -1.26
N PHE A 127 10.48 -5.09 -1.16
CA PHE A 127 10.70 -5.99 -0.03
C PHE A 127 12.14 -6.50 0.05
N PHE A 128 12.80 -6.72 -1.09
CA PHE A 128 14.22 -7.01 -1.12
C PHE A 128 15.04 -5.89 -0.46
N GLY A 129 14.76 -4.64 -0.86
CA GLY A 129 15.42 -3.47 -0.30
C GLY A 129 15.21 -3.29 1.21
N VAL A 130 14.04 -3.68 1.73
CA VAL A 130 13.78 -3.65 3.18
C VAL A 130 14.68 -4.65 3.92
N ILE A 131 14.87 -5.84 3.37
CA ILE A 131 15.71 -6.88 3.98
C ILE A 131 17.18 -6.47 3.92
N GLU A 132 17.69 -6.14 2.74
CA GLU A 132 19.09 -5.87 2.49
C GLU A 132 19.59 -4.60 3.18
N LYS A 133 18.82 -3.50 3.14
CA LYS A 133 19.18 -2.23 3.79
C LYS A 133 19.18 -2.29 5.32
N ASN A 134 18.63 -3.37 5.88
CA ASN A 134 18.70 -3.66 7.31
C ASN A 134 19.74 -4.74 7.63
N ASP A 135 20.67 -5.03 6.75
CA ASP A 135 21.75 -6.01 6.93
C ASP A 135 21.26 -7.45 7.17
N ARG A 136 20.09 -7.81 6.63
CA ARG A 136 19.58 -9.18 6.65
C ARG A 136 19.82 -9.86 5.30
N VAL A 137 19.76 -11.18 5.30
CA VAL A 137 20.00 -12.00 4.10
C VAL A 137 18.66 -12.49 3.55
N THR A 138 18.38 -12.18 2.30
CA THR A 138 17.21 -12.70 1.60
C THR A 138 17.39 -14.18 1.29
N VAL A 139 16.40 -14.99 1.63
CA VAL A 139 16.24 -16.38 1.16
C VAL A 139 14.98 -16.44 0.34
N ASP A 140 15.08 -16.86 -0.90
CA ASP A 140 13.94 -17.00 -1.80
C ASP A 140 13.48 -18.45 -1.89
N SER A 141 12.18 -18.66 -1.70
CA SER A 141 11.48 -19.90 -2.02
C SER A 141 10.46 -19.59 -3.12
N PRO A 142 10.83 -19.76 -4.40
CA PRO A 142 10.00 -19.36 -5.52
C PRO A 142 8.67 -20.10 -5.57
N MET A 143 7.60 -19.37 -5.81
CA MET A 143 6.29 -19.97 -6.08
C MET A 143 6.27 -20.63 -7.45
N VAL A 144 5.52 -21.72 -7.57
CA VAL A 144 5.31 -22.41 -8.85
C VAL A 144 4.04 -21.92 -9.53
N LEU A 145 4.09 -21.76 -10.86
CA LEU A 145 2.93 -21.37 -11.66
C LEU A 145 2.18 -22.63 -12.12
N THR A 146 1.02 -22.89 -11.49
CA THR A 146 0.16 -24.03 -11.80
C THR A 146 -1.17 -23.54 -12.36
N ASN A 147 -1.51 -23.90 -13.59
CA ASN A 147 -2.78 -23.55 -14.24
C ASN A 147 -3.09 -22.03 -14.19
N GLY A 148 -2.07 -21.18 -14.36
CA GLY A 148 -2.20 -19.73 -14.35
C GLY A 148 -2.33 -19.11 -12.95
N ARG A 149 -2.05 -19.85 -11.89
CA ARG A 149 -2.01 -19.37 -10.50
C ARG A 149 -0.67 -19.69 -9.87
N TYR A 150 -0.17 -18.76 -9.04
CA TYR A 150 0.99 -19.01 -8.21
C TYR A 150 0.59 -19.77 -6.95
N GLU A 151 1.33 -20.83 -6.66
CA GLU A 151 1.16 -21.70 -5.49
C GLU A 151 2.51 -21.84 -4.77
N PHE A 152 2.48 -22.05 -3.45
CA PHE A 152 3.69 -22.31 -2.70
C PHE A 152 4.27 -23.66 -3.09
N ASP A 153 5.57 -23.71 -3.31
CA ASP A 153 6.32 -24.96 -3.38
C ASP A 153 6.64 -25.42 -1.94
N TRP A 154 5.73 -26.21 -1.37
CA TRP A 154 5.88 -26.69 0.00
C TRP A 154 7.05 -27.64 0.21
N ALA A 155 7.68 -28.15 -0.86
CA ALA A 155 8.86 -28.96 -0.77
C ALA A 155 10.14 -28.12 -0.67
N ASP A 156 10.12 -26.90 -1.27
CA ASP A 156 11.21 -25.93 -1.19
C ASP A 156 11.08 -25.03 0.05
N PHE A 157 9.86 -24.70 0.46
CA PHE A 157 9.56 -23.85 1.61
C PHE A 157 10.03 -24.50 2.92
#